data_812247decb6acefce654d67661eb7306
#
_entry.id   812247decb6acefce654d67661eb7306
#
_cell.length_a   1.000
_cell.length_b   1.000
_cell.length_c   1.000
_cell.angle_alpha   90.00
_cell.angle_beta   90.00
_cell.angle_gamma   90.00
#
_symmetry.space_group_name_H-M   'P 1'
#
loop_
_entity.id
_entity.type
_entity.pdbx_description
1 polymer ?
#
loop_
_entity_poly.entity_id
_entity_poly.type
_entity_poly.pdbx_seq_one_letter_code
_entity_poly.pdbx_strand_id
1 'polypeptide(L)'
;MKKKFMTIGLIAGLAVPLAACGSTGGSDSSTAATTTAAASDSTTAATTAATTSSSSSSGEKKVFTYGTTGYGVDMLDNGTNPHDGYMGWSALRYGVGETLFKFTDSMEIEPWLATGYEFVDDTHCKITLRDDVTFSSGRKMDGQAVKECFDDLIAVHDRAPGDLKVKEITADGNTITIETTEPCPALIHYLSDPYGCIIDMSVPEKDSIVVGTGPFIATKVQDEQMDLVKNENYWGGEVKSDEVIIKGISDGDTLTAALQAGEVDATYGMPYASYPLFESNPEYEFSACETSRQFFGKMNYNSEVMKDEAVRKAIAMGIDKEGFVTTLLQGHGATSKGPFPASFAFGDNTVTAPAYDPEGAKSALDAAGWTVGSDGIREKDGKKLSINWLTYPGRQELPLLAESAQATLKEIGIDVQINNTKEHKTFWKDGNYDIYVSAMVTAPTGDPEYFFTTHALSGSASNYEGYSNAKLDELAATLHTTFDETERGKLATEMSQIILDDYAYVFASHLQMNIIKTKGVSGLDAHPCDYYEINKDTVKE
;
A
#
# COMPACT_ATOMS: atom_id res chain seq x y z
N MET A 1 -38.28 -14.30 -0.10
CA MET A 1 -39.33 -13.98 0.92
C MET A 1 -39.03 -14.72 2.20
N LYS A 2 -38.53 -14.01 3.20
CA LYS A 2 -38.79 -14.25 4.65
C LYS A 2 -38.00 -13.20 5.43
N LYS A 3 -38.67 -12.11 5.77
CA LYS A 3 -38.17 -11.09 6.71
C LYS A 3 -38.04 -11.71 8.10
N LYS A 4 -36.93 -11.54 8.78
CA LYS A 4 -36.85 -11.67 10.25
C LYS A 4 -36.59 -10.30 10.84
N PHE A 5 -37.59 -9.83 11.56
CA PHE A 5 -37.54 -8.70 12.49
C PHE A 5 -36.68 -9.12 13.69
N MET A 6 -35.78 -8.27 14.12
CA MET A 6 -35.16 -8.40 15.42
C MET A 6 -35.36 -7.12 16.24
N THR A 7 -35.96 -7.35 17.39
CA THR A 7 -36.54 -6.39 18.33
C THR A 7 -35.43 -5.67 19.11
N ILE A 8 -35.55 -4.35 19.19
CA ILE A 8 -34.69 -3.48 20.00
C ILE A 8 -35.17 -3.56 21.45
N GLY A 9 -34.33 -3.99 22.34
CA GLY A 9 -34.54 -3.91 23.79
C GLY A 9 -33.82 -2.69 24.37
N LEU A 10 -34.62 -1.76 24.86
CA LEU A 10 -34.20 -0.56 25.61
C LEU A 10 -33.93 -0.96 27.07
N ILE A 11 -32.73 -0.70 27.61
CA ILE A 11 -32.52 -0.69 29.06
C ILE A 11 -31.93 0.66 29.45
N ALA A 12 -32.67 1.30 30.31
CA ALA A 12 -32.43 2.61 30.88
C ALA A 12 -31.36 2.59 31.98
N GLY A 13 -30.76 3.75 32.16
CA GLY A 13 -29.64 4.08 32.98
C GLY A 13 -29.79 3.96 34.50
N LEU A 14 -28.65 4.13 35.12
CA LEU A 14 -28.54 4.67 36.49
C LEU A 14 -27.17 5.37 36.62
N ALA A 15 -27.25 6.66 36.87
CA ALA A 15 -26.13 7.51 37.29
C ALA A 15 -26.15 7.61 38.84
N VAL A 16 -25.01 7.96 39.44
CA VAL A 16 -24.80 8.79 40.62
C VAL A 16 -23.59 8.30 41.45
N PRO A 17 -22.88 9.13 42.24
CA PRO A 17 -22.07 10.31 41.94
C PRO A 17 -20.63 10.30 42.51
N LEU A 18 -19.95 11.42 42.26
CA LEU A 18 -18.68 11.85 42.90
C LEU A 18 -18.71 11.91 44.43
N ALA A 19 -17.57 11.59 45.07
CA ALA A 19 -17.13 12.28 46.26
C ALA A 19 -15.58 12.43 46.24
N ALA A 20 -15.15 13.68 46.35
CA ALA A 20 -13.79 14.12 46.55
C ALA A 20 -13.47 14.25 48.05
N CYS A 21 -12.20 14.13 48.40
CA CYS A 21 -11.43 14.74 49.50
C CYS A 21 -10.24 13.82 49.79
N GLY A 22 -8.97 14.16 49.83
CA GLY A 22 -8.34 15.39 50.28
C GLY A 22 -7.20 15.05 51.21
N SER A 23 -5.98 15.39 50.83
CA SER A 23 -4.84 15.88 51.58
C SER A 23 -4.02 15.01 52.55
N THR A 24 -2.73 15.20 52.35
CA THR A 24 -1.59 15.40 53.29
C THR A 24 -0.85 14.18 53.83
N GLY A 25 0.41 14.03 53.44
CA GLY A 25 1.59 14.45 54.21
C GLY A 25 2.33 13.34 54.95
N GLY A 26 3.64 13.27 54.76
CA GLY A 26 4.54 12.79 55.80
C GLY A 26 5.48 11.65 55.43
N SER A 27 6.66 12.01 55.10
CA SER A 27 8.04 11.54 55.31
C SER A 27 8.28 10.37 56.31
N ASP A 28 9.28 9.60 56.00
CA ASP A 28 10.49 9.19 56.68
C ASP A 28 10.84 7.72 56.70
N SER A 29 12.01 7.51 56.16
CA SER A 29 13.23 6.85 56.63
C SER A 29 13.27 5.31 56.88
N SER A 30 14.24 4.73 56.18
CA SER A 30 15.31 3.80 56.60
C SER A 30 14.96 2.48 57.26
N THR A 31 15.46 1.38 56.80
CA THR A 31 16.69 0.73 57.31
C THR A 31 17.01 -0.56 56.51
N ALA A 32 18.28 -0.76 56.27
CA ALA A 32 18.91 -1.93 55.71
C ALA A 32 18.99 -3.05 56.76
N ALA A 33 18.94 -4.31 56.29
CA ALA A 33 19.51 -5.43 57.03
C ALA A 33 20.07 -6.49 56.05
N THR A 34 21.36 -6.57 56.09
CA THR A 34 22.24 -7.60 55.54
C THR A 34 22.15 -8.87 56.41
N THR A 35 22.11 -10.07 55.84
CA THR A 35 22.67 -11.25 56.51
C THR A 35 23.20 -12.23 55.46
N THR A 36 24.40 -12.67 55.80
CA THR A 36 25.41 -13.52 55.16
C THR A 36 25.11 -15.02 55.16
N ALA A 37 25.55 -15.67 54.10
CA ALA A 37 26.26 -16.94 53.93
C ALA A 37 25.96 -18.18 54.76
N ALA A 38 25.88 -19.33 54.09
CA ALA A 38 26.69 -20.52 54.41
C ALA A 38 26.77 -21.49 53.23
N ALA A 39 27.97 -21.85 52.89
CA ALA A 39 28.33 -22.89 51.94
C ALA A 39 28.28 -24.27 52.62
N SER A 40 27.99 -25.34 51.86
CA SER A 40 28.43 -26.68 52.22
C SER A 40 28.79 -27.47 50.96
N ASP A 41 30.06 -27.86 50.93
CA ASP A 41 30.67 -28.84 50.05
C ASP A 41 30.08 -30.23 50.18
N SER A 42 29.94 -30.96 49.08
CA SER A 42 30.17 -32.40 49.09
C SER A 42 30.61 -32.90 47.70
N THR A 43 31.82 -33.31 47.63
CA THR A 43 32.51 -34.09 46.61
C THR A 43 31.92 -35.50 46.47
N THR A 44 31.69 -36.02 45.26
CA THR A 44 31.88 -37.43 44.94
C THR A 44 32.09 -37.68 43.45
N ALA A 45 33.25 -38.14 43.15
CA ALA A 45 33.80 -39.05 42.13
C ALA A 45 33.21 -39.17 40.71
N ALA A 46 34.13 -39.05 39.81
CA ALA A 46 34.08 -39.27 38.36
C ALA A 46 33.77 -40.72 37.98
N THR A 47 32.99 -40.89 36.93
CA THR A 47 33.04 -42.07 36.07
C THR A 47 33.06 -41.58 34.61
N THR A 48 34.18 -41.86 33.95
CA THR A 48 34.43 -41.54 32.54
C THR A 48 33.64 -42.48 31.64
N ALA A 49 32.71 -41.95 30.86
CA ALA A 49 32.18 -42.61 29.68
C ALA A 49 32.48 -41.71 28.49
N ALA A 50 33.33 -42.16 27.61
CA ALA A 50 33.64 -41.51 26.36
C ALA A 50 32.42 -41.59 25.45
N THR A 51 31.74 -40.48 25.28
CA THR A 51 30.72 -40.31 24.25
C THR A 51 31.36 -39.44 23.17
N THR A 52 31.49 -39.99 21.97
CA THR A 52 31.82 -39.28 20.76
C THR A 52 30.86 -38.12 20.54
N SER A 53 31.28 -36.93 20.88
CA SER A 53 30.59 -35.71 20.53
C SER A 53 30.81 -35.42 19.03
N SER A 54 29.78 -35.69 18.23
CA SER A 54 29.62 -35.00 16.97
C SER A 54 29.49 -33.52 17.29
N SER A 55 30.49 -32.74 16.96
CA SER A 55 30.46 -31.28 17.02
C SER A 55 29.48 -30.77 15.96
N SER A 56 28.21 -30.60 16.30
CA SER A 56 27.36 -29.64 15.66
C SER A 56 27.90 -28.27 16.04
N SER A 57 28.49 -27.55 15.10
CA SER A 57 28.76 -26.13 15.24
C SER A 57 27.39 -25.45 15.43
N SER A 58 27.06 -25.09 16.66
CA SER A 58 25.97 -24.15 16.93
C SER A 58 26.46 -22.78 16.44
N GLY A 59 26.31 -22.51 15.15
CA GLY A 59 26.33 -21.14 14.65
C GLY A 59 25.28 -20.33 15.41
N GLU A 60 25.60 -19.11 15.75
CA GLU A 60 24.64 -18.18 16.34
C GLU A 60 23.43 -18.05 15.39
N LYS A 61 22.21 -18.16 15.93
CA LYS A 61 20.99 -18.10 15.13
C LYS A 61 20.87 -16.73 14.48
N LYS A 62 20.68 -16.69 13.17
CA LYS A 62 20.52 -15.44 12.40
C LYS A 62 19.07 -14.98 12.52
N VAL A 63 18.85 -13.92 13.28
CA VAL A 63 17.55 -13.28 13.49
C VAL A 63 17.57 -11.92 12.82
N PHE A 64 16.56 -11.64 11.99
CA PHE A 64 16.34 -10.34 11.36
C PHE A 64 15.09 -9.70 11.93
N THR A 65 15.16 -8.44 12.36
CA THR A 65 14.03 -7.70 12.93
C THR A 65 13.66 -6.51 12.04
N TYR A 66 12.41 -6.50 11.59
CA TYR A 66 11.87 -5.47 10.70
C TYR A 66 10.78 -4.66 11.38
N GLY A 67 10.95 -3.32 11.43
CA GLY A 67 9.97 -2.40 11.99
C GLY A 67 9.17 -1.68 10.90
N THR A 68 7.84 -1.62 11.02
CA THR A 68 7.01 -0.92 10.04
C THR A 68 5.80 -0.25 10.66
N THR A 69 5.42 0.91 10.12
CA THR A 69 4.15 1.56 10.48
C THR A 69 2.94 0.93 9.78
N GLY A 70 3.18 0.05 8.79
CA GLY A 70 2.13 -0.55 7.96
C GLY A 70 1.53 -1.85 8.50
N TYR A 71 2.09 -2.45 9.56
CA TYR A 71 1.58 -3.67 10.16
C TYR A 71 0.48 -3.37 11.17
N GLY A 72 -0.66 -4.04 11.07
CA GLY A 72 -1.76 -3.92 12.04
C GLY A 72 -2.54 -2.61 12.01
N VAL A 73 -2.37 -1.76 10.97
CA VAL A 73 -3.05 -0.47 10.88
C VAL A 73 -3.98 -0.43 9.68
N ASP A 74 -5.27 -0.26 9.93
CA ASP A 74 -6.38 0.07 9.02
C ASP A 74 -6.60 -0.84 7.79
N MET A 75 -5.59 -1.45 7.21
CA MET A 75 -5.68 -2.21 5.95
C MET A 75 -4.81 -3.46 5.91
N LEU A 76 -3.94 -3.65 6.90
CA LEU A 76 -3.11 -4.84 7.04
C LEU A 76 -3.58 -5.52 8.32
N ASP A 77 -4.62 -6.33 8.21
CA ASP A 77 -5.09 -7.13 9.31
C ASP A 77 -4.01 -8.11 9.77
N ASN A 78 -4.12 -8.56 11.00
CA ASN A 78 -3.13 -9.43 11.61
C ASN A 78 -3.33 -10.87 11.15
N GLY A 79 -2.74 -11.22 10.01
CA GLY A 79 -2.89 -12.56 9.45
C GLY A 79 -2.10 -12.77 8.17
N THR A 80 -2.17 -13.99 7.65
CA THR A 80 -1.51 -14.39 6.40
C THR A 80 -2.47 -15.05 5.40
N ASN A 81 -3.79 -15.02 5.66
CA ASN A 81 -4.75 -15.60 4.73
C ASN A 81 -5.04 -14.64 3.57
N PRO A 82 -4.57 -14.92 2.32
CA PRO A 82 -4.76 -14.02 1.19
C PRO A 82 -6.23 -13.88 0.76
N HIS A 83 -7.10 -14.77 1.20
CA HIS A 83 -8.53 -14.76 0.87
C HIS A 83 -9.35 -13.88 1.84
N ASP A 84 -8.76 -13.35 2.90
CA ASP A 84 -9.43 -12.50 3.89
C ASP A 84 -8.94 -11.06 3.79
N GLY A 85 -9.71 -10.20 3.15
CA GLY A 85 -9.48 -8.77 3.03
C GLY A 85 -8.10 -8.43 2.44
N TYR A 86 -7.27 -7.73 3.21
CA TYR A 86 -5.91 -7.32 2.79
C TYR A 86 -4.80 -8.17 3.40
N MET A 87 -5.11 -9.29 4.07
CA MET A 87 -4.08 -10.13 4.70
C MET A 87 -3.11 -10.77 3.69
N GLY A 88 -3.50 -10.87 2.43
CA GLY A 88 -2.62 -11.28 1.33
C GLY A 88 -1.36 -10.43 1.21
N TRP A 89 -1.44 -9.13 1.54
CA TRP A 89 -0.26 -8.27 1.58
C TRP A 89 0.75 -8.69 2.64
N SER A 90 0.31 -9.08 3.83
CA SER A 90 1.21 -9.62 4.86
C SER A 90 1.81 -10.95 4.42
N ALA A 91 1.02 -11.83 3.80
CA ALA A 91 1.52 -13.12 3.30
C ALA A 91 2.62 -12.95 2.25
N LEU A 92 2.38 -12.10 1.25
CA LEU A 92 3.30 -11.87 0.13
C LEU A 92 4.52 -11.05 0.57
N ARG A 93 4.28 -9.92 1.25
CA ARG A 93 5.31 -8.97 1.70
C ARG A 93 6.33 -9.60 2.61
N TYR A 94 5.90 -10.48 3.50
CA TYR A 94 6.79 -11.11 4.49
C TYR A 94 7.23 -12.52 4.11
N GLY A 95 7.04 -12.91 2.85
CA GLY A 95 7.59 -14.15 2.30
C GLY A 95 6.95 -15.42 2.84
N VAL A 96 5.67 -15.39 3.25
CA VAL A 96 4.90 -16.58 3.65
C VAL A 96 4.23 -17.23 2.44
N GLY A 97 3.66 -16.42 1.55
CA GLY A 97 3.01 -16.86 0.32
C GLY A 97 3.69 -16.29 -0.91
N GLU A 98 3.42 -16.90 -2.06
CA GLU A 98 3.89 -16.49 -3.38
C GLU A 98 2.74 -16.58 -4.38
N THR A 99 2.77 -15.74 -5.42
CA THR A 99 1.80 -15.73 -6.52
C THR A 99 2.31 -16.52 -7.73
N LEU A 100 1.44 -16.80 -8.69
CA LEU A 100 1.85 -17.50 -9.92
C LEU A 100 2.86 -16.70 -10.75
N PHE A 101 2.70 -15.39 -10.77
CA PHE A 101 3.57 -14.42 -11.42
C PHE A 101 3.88 -13.31 -10.45
N LYS A 102 4.94 -12.55 -10.69
CA LYS A 102 5.30 -11.37 -9.89
C LYS A 102 5.67 -10.20 -10.78
N PHE A 103 5.81 -9.02 -10.18
CA PHE A 103 6.22 -7.81 -10.88
C PHE A 103 7.73 -7.60 -10.82
N THR A 104 8.30 -7.12 -11.92
CA THR A 104 9.67 -6.59 -11.98
C THR A 104 9.71 -5.17 -11.37
N ASP A 105 10.90 -4.59 -11.24
CA ASP A 105 11.08 -3.18 -10.83
C ASP A 105 10.43 -2.17 -11.80
N SER A 106 10.12 -2.57 -13.03
CA SER A 106 9.35 -1.79 -14.00
C SER A 106 7.86 -2.10 -14.01
N MET A 107 7.38 -2.93 -13.06
CA MET A 107 5.99 -3.40 -12.95
C MET A 107 5.52 -4.26 -14.14
N GLU A 108 6.46 -4.86 -14.87
CA GLU A 108 6.16 -5.88 -15.88
C GLU A 108 5.96 -7.25 -15.22
N ILE A 109 5.17 -8.12 -15.84
CA ILE A 109 4.93 -9.48 -15.33
C ILE A 109 6.11 -10.39 -15.63
N GLU A 110 6.57 -11.12 -14.62
CA GLU A 110 7.51 -12.24 -14.78
C GLU A 110 7.02 -13.54 -14.12
N PRO A 111 7.38 -14.72 -14.65
CA PRO A 111 7.05 -16.01 -14.05
C PRO A 111 7.60 -16.16 -12.63
N TRP A 112 6.82 -16.80 -11.72
CA TRP A 112 7.25 -17.15 -10.37
C TRP A 112 6.89 -18.59 -10.01
N LEU A 113 5.68 -18.89 -9.46
CA LEU A 113 5.22 -20.27 -9.25
C LEU A 113 4.72 -20.92 -10.56
N ALA A 114 4.38 -20.11 -11.55
CA ALA A 114 4.15 -20.55 -12.93
C ALA A 114 5.42 -20.36 -13.76
N THR A 115 5.52 -21.11 -14.88
CA THR A 115 6.59 -20.99 -15.88
C THR A 115 6.17 -20.17 -17.10
N GLY A 116 4.88 -19.92 -17.26
CA GLY A 116 4.32 -19.08 -18.33
C GLY A 116 2.82 -19.26 -18.48
N TYR A 117 2.26 -18.44 -19.37
CA TYR A 117 0.83 -18.46 -19.71
C TYR A 117 0.61 -18.25 -21.20
N GLU A 118 -0.59 -18.57 -21.66
CA GLU A 118 -1.06 -18.36 -23.04
C GLU A 118 -2.56 -18.05 -23.03
N PHE A 119 -2.96 -16.93 -23.60
CA PHE A 119 -4.36 -16.69 -23.94
C PHE A 119 -4.71 -17.51 -25.18
N VAL A 120 -5.49 -18.57 -25.01
CA VAL A 120 -5.94 -19.46 -26.09
C VAL A 120 -6.97 -18.76 -26.97
N ASP A 121 -7.79 -17.93 -26.34
CA ASP A 121 -8.75 -16.98 -26.93
C ASP A 121 -9.05 -15.88 -25.91
N ASP A 122 -9.99 -14.98 -26.23
CA ASP A 122 -10.30 -13.80 -25.42
C ASP A 122 -10.83 -14.14 -24.00
N THR A 123 -11.25 -15.39 -23.76
CA THR A 123 -11.85 -15.83 -22.50
C THR A 123 -11.17 -17.05 -21.87
N HIS A 124 -10.16 -17.62 -22.51
CA HIS A 124 -9.45 -18.79 -21.99
C HIS A 124 -7.95 -18.51 -21.86
N CYS A 125 -7.47 -18.57 -20.63
CA CYS A 125 -6.04 -18.47 -20.32
C CYS A 125 -5.52 -19.79 -19.76
N LYS A 126 -4.49 -20.34 -20.40
CA LYS A 126 -3.77 -21.53 -19.96
C LYS A 126 -2.50 -21.13 -19.24
N ILE A 127 -2.30 -21.64 -18.02
CA ILE A 127 -1.12 -21.35 -17.18
C ILE A 127 -0.39 -22.66 -16.90
N THR A 128 0.93 -22.67 -17.12
CA THR A 128 1.81 -23.81 -16.83
C THR A 128 2.54 -23.56 -15.53
N LEU A 129 2.38 -24.45 -14.56
CA LEU A 129 2.99 -24.37 -13.23
C LEU A 129 4.38 -25.02 -13.22
N ARG A 130 5.21 -24.60 -12.26
CA ARG A 130 6.44 -25.31 -11.88
C ARG A 130 6.10 -26.70 -11.35
N ASP A 131 7.03 -27.63 -11.45
CA ASP A 131 6.87 -29.01 -10.97
C ASP A 131 7.72 -29.33 -9.72
N ASP A 132 8.53 -28.38 -9.27
CA ASP A 132 9.47 -28.49 -8.15
C ASP A 132 9.02 -27.76 -6.89
N VAL A 133 7.79 -27.20 -6.85
CA VAL A 133 7.26 -26.45 -5.71
C VAL A 133 6.51 -27.36 -4.74
N THR A 134 6.78 -27.17 -3.44
CA THR A 134 6.00 -27.75 -2.34
C THR A 134 5.58 -26.65 -1.36
N PHE A 135 4.40 -26.82 -0.78
CA PHE A 135 3.99 -26.03 0.37
C PHE A 135 4.86 -26.34 1.58
N SER A 136 4.90 -25.46 2.56
CA SER A 136 5.60 -25.70 3.83
C SER A 136 5.03 -26.89 4.63
N SER A 137 3.82 -27.36 4.31
CA SER A 137 3.25 -28.63 4.81
C SER A 137 3.92 -29.89 4.23
N GLY A 138 4.69 -29.75 3.13
CA GLY A 138 5.24 -30.85 2.35
C GLY A 138 4.33 -31.38 1.24
N ARG A 139 3.10 -30.87 1.09
CA ARG A 139 2.24 -31.17 -0.06
C ARG A 139 2.84 -30.56 -1.33
N LYS A 140 2.81 -31.29 -2.45
CA LYS A 140 3.20 -30.77 -3.75
C LYS A 140 2.18 -29.71 -4.21
N MET A 141 2.65 -28.60 -4.77
CA MET A 141 1.83 -27.63 -5.49
C MET A 141 1.68 -28.12 -6.94
N ASP A 142 0.50 -28.58 -7.29
CA ASP A 142 0.11 -28.99 -8.65
C ASP A 142 -1.14 -28.21 -9.09
N GLY A 143 -1.62 -28.46 -10.32
CA GLY A 143 -2.79 -27.77 -10.86
C GLY A 143 -4.04 -27.94 -10.00
N GLN A 144 -4.21 -29.11 -9.36
CA GLN A 144 -5.35 -29.33 -8.49
C GLN A 144 -5.27 -28.48 -7.21
N ALA A 145 -4.08 -28.36 -6.61
CA ALA A 145 -3.87 -27.53 -5.43
C ALA A 145 -4.10 -26.03 -5.73
N VAL A 146 -3.63 -25.55 -6.89
CA VAL A 146 -3.86 -24.16 -7.32
C VAL A 146 -5.33 -23.92 -7.64
N LYS A 147 -6.01 -24.87 -8.28
CA LYS A 147 -7.46 -24.78 -8.52
C LYS A 147 -8.24 -24.68 -7.21
N GLU A 148 -7.95 -25.54 -6.22
CA GLU A 148 -8.59 -25.49 -4.89
C GLU A 148 -8.41 -24.13 -4.21
N CYS A 149 -7.21 -23.56 -4.30
CA CYS A 149 -6.91 -22.24 -3.76
C CYS A 149 -7.74 -21.14 -4.47
N PHE A 150 -7.77 -21.12 -5.79
CA PHE A 150 -8.52 -20.10 -6.52
C PHE A 150 -10.03 -20.29 -6.46
N ASP A 151 -10.54 -21.51 -6.39
CA ASP A 151 -11.97 -21.75 -6.17
C ASP A 151 -12.44 -21.14 -4.84
N ASP A 152 -11.64 -21.28 -3.77
CA ASP A 152 -11.93 -20.64 -2.48
C ASP A 152 -11.79 -19.12 -2.55
N LEU A 153 -10.69 -18.61 -3.12
CA LEU A 153 -10.49 -17.17 -3.34
C LEU A 153 -11.73 -16.51 -3.98
N ILE A 154 -12.24 -17.11 -5.07
CA ILE A 154 -13.39 -16.57 -5.79
C ILE A 154 -14.68 -16.69 -4.98
N ALA A 155 -14.78 -17.71 -4.12
CA ALA A 155 -15.97 -17.91 -3.30
C ALA A 155 -16.08 -16.91 -2.13
N VAL A 156 -14.95 -16.45 -1.56
CA VAL A 156 -14.95 -15.71 -0.29
C VAL A 156 -14.42 -14.28 -0.38
N HIS A 157 -13.49 -13.97 -1.30
CA HIS A 157 -12.83 -12.68 -1.35
C HIS A 157 -13.72 -11.58 -1.97
N ASP A 158 -13.74 -10.39 -1.37
CA ASP A 158 -14.63 -9.30 -1.78
C ASP A 158 -14.32 -8.72 -3.18
N ARG A 159 -13.03 -8.66 -3.59
CA ARG A 159 -12.58 -8.06 -4.85
C ARG A 159 -12.33 -9.08 -5.96
N ALA A 160 -11.67 -10.20 -5.64
CA ALA A 160 -11.15 -11.13 -6.62
C ALA A 160 -12.20 -11.64 -7.64
N PRO A 161 -13.46 -11.93 -7.29
CA PRO A 161 -14.48 -12.31 -8.27
C PRO A 161 -14.75 -11.23 -9.31
N GLY A 162 -14.73 -9.96 -8.87
CA GLY A 162 -14.94 -8.80 -9.74
C GLY A 162 -13.76 -8.52 -10.66
N ASP A 163 -12.54 -8.70 -10.18
CA ASP A 163 -11.30 -8.46 -10.92
C ASP A 163 -11.03 -9.58 -11.92
N LEU A 164 -11.06 -10.84 -11.47
CA LEU A 164 -10.67 -12.03 -12.23
C LEU A 164 -11.74 -12.51 -13.23
N LYS A 165 -13.02 -12.17 -13.02
CA LYS A 165 -14.15 -12.55 -13.90
C LYS A 165 -14.23 -14.07 -14.18
N VAL A 166 -13.76 -14.91 -13.27
CA VAL A 166 -13.67 -16.36 -13.47
C VAL A 166 -15.06 -16.99 -13.61
N LYS A 167 -15.22 -17.80 -14.65
CA LYS A 167 -16.37 -18.65 -14.88
C LYS A 167 -16.09 -20.09 -14.45
N GLU A 168 -14.93 -20.63 -14.82
CA GLU A 168 -14.50 -21.99 -14.51
C GLU A 168 -12.97 -22.09 -14.46
N ILE A 169 -12.45 -22.94 -13.59
CA ILE A 169 -11.03 -23.32 -13.56
C ILE A 169 -10.96 -24.83 -13.72
N THR A 170 -10.16 -25.30 -14.67
CA THR A 170 -9.86 -26.71 -14.87
C THR A 170 -8.37 -26.97 -14.62
N ALA A 171 -8.04 -28.16 -14.12
CA ALA A 171 -6.66 -28.57 -13.83
C ALA A 171 -6.34 -29.91 -14.54
N ASP A 172 -5.13 -29.98 -15.13
CA ASP A 172 -4.57 -31.20 -15.75
C ASP A 172 -3.06 -31.24 -15.45
N GLY A 173 -2.68 -32.08 -14.48
CA GLY A 173 -1.31 -32.19 -14.00
C GLY A 173 -0.79 -30.85 -13.47
N ASN A 174 0.26 -30.29 -14.07
CA ASN A 174 0.83 -28.99 -13.73
C ASN A 174 0.28 -27.84 -14.62
N THR A 175 -0.90 -28.01 -15.18
CA THR A 175 -1.54 -26.98 -16.00
C THR A 175 -2.89 -26.63 -15.41
N ILE A 176 -3.23 -25.36 -15.36
CA ILE A 176 -4.59 -24.87 -15.14
C ILE A 176 -5.06 -24.10 -16.37
N THR A 177 -6.35 -24.16 -16.63
CA THR A 177 -7.01 -23.31 -17.63
C THR A 177 -8.12 -22.55 -16.92
N ILE A 178 -8.08 -21.22 -17.02
CA ILE A 178 -9.08 -20.32 -16.47
C ILE A 178 -9.97 -19.85 -17.63
N GLU A 179 -11.26 -20.12 -17.52
CA GLU A 179 -12.29 -19.54 -18.38
C GLU A 179 -12.89 -18.34 -17.67
N THR A 180 -12.94 -17.19 -18.35
CA THR A 180 -13.55 -15.95 -17.82
C THR A 180 -14.94 -15.73 -18.43
N THR A 181 -15.80 -14.95 -17.75
CA THR A 181 -17.15 -14.61 -18.21
C THR A 181 -17.17 -13.57 -19.33
N GLU A 182 -16.08 -12.84 -19.51
CA GLU A 182 -15.85 -11.81 -20.50
C GLU A 182 -14.34 -11.67 -20.76
N PRO A 183 -13.88 -10.99 -21.81
CA PRO A 183 -12.45 -10.72 -22.00
C PRO A 183 -11.80 -10.10 -20.76
N CYS A 184 -10.66 -10.63 -20.35
CA CYS A 184 -9.93 -10.16 -19.18
C CYS A 184 -8.42 -10.03 -19.48
N PRO A 185 -7.99 -9.03 -20.26
CA PRO A 185 -6.58 -8.84 -20.61
C PRO A 185 -5.67 -8.72 -19.40
N ALA A 186 -6.14 -8.09 -18.31
CA ALA A 186 -5.39 -7.89 -17.08
C ALA A 186 -5.40 -9.11 -16.14
N LEU A 187 -5.90 -10.30 -16.57
CA LEU A 187 -6.04 -11.48 -15.73
C LEU A 187 -4.73 -11.86 -15.01
N ILE A 188 -3.61 -11.87 -15.73
CA ILE A 188 -2.30 -12.24 -15.15
C ILE A 188 -1.82 -11.20 -14.15
N HIS A 189 -2.07 -9.92 -14.42
CA HIS A 189 -1.80 -8.84 -13.48
C HIS A 189 -2.61 -8.99 -12.19
N TYR A 190 -3.89 -9.30 -12.30
CA TYR A 190 -4.75 -9.55 -11.14
C TYR A 190 -4.35 -10.80 -10.35
N LEU A 191 -3.90 -11.88 -11.02
CA LEU A 191 -3.37 -13.07 -10.35
C LEU A 191 -2.04 -12.82 -9.62
N SER A 192 -1.39 -11.69 -9.87
CA SER A 192 -0.18 -11.22 -9.18
C SER A 192 -0.46 -10.23 -8.04
N ASP A 193 -1.72 -9.83 -7.83
CA ASP A 193 -2.16 -9.11 -6.63
C ASP A 193 -1.98 -10.01 -5.39
N PRO A 194 -1.71 -9.47 -4.20
CA PRO A 194 -1.52 -10.26 -2.99
C PRO A 194 -2.59 -11.30 -2.66
N TYR A 195 -3.85 -11.07 -3.04
CA TYR A 195 -4.89 -12.09 -2.89
C TYR A 195 -4.63 -13.35 -3.74
N GLY A 196 -3.83 -13.24 -4.79
CA GLY A 196 -3.44 -14.36 -5.65
C GLY A 196 -2.35 -15.28 -5.07
N CYS A 197 -1.92 -15.08 -3.82
CA CYS A 197 -0.99 -15.98 -3.14
C CYS A 197 -1.56 -17.41 -3.07
N ILE A 198 -0.73 -18.37 -3.42
CA ILE A 198 -1.12 -19.78 -3.42
C ILE A 198 -0.92 -20.39 -2.03
N ILE A 199 -1.99 -20.91 -1.44
CA ILE A 199 -2.01 -21.55 -0.13
C ILE A 199 -2.50 -22.98 -0.19
N ASP A 200 -2.08 -23.81 0.78
CA ASP A 200 -2.49 -25.21 0.89
C ASP A 200 -3.87 -25.35 1.54
N MET A 201 -4.91 -25.46 0.73
CA MET A 201 -6.29 -25.62 1.19
C MET A 201 -6.55 -26.95 1.92
N SER A 202 -5.62 -27.92 1.89
CA SER A 202 -5.73 -29.15 2.67
C SER A 202 -5.41 -28.97 4.17
N VAL A 203 -4.77 -27.85 4.52
CA VAL A 203 -4.43 -27.49 5.90
C VAL A 203 -5.34 -26.34 6.34
N PRO A 204 -6.19 -26.57 7.36
CA PRO A 204 -7.05 -25.51 7.86
C PRO A 204 -6.24 -24.34 8.42
N GLU A 205 -6.69 -23.12 8.17
CA GLU A 205 -6.18 -21.93 8.83
C GLU A 205 -6.27 -22.06 10.35
N LYS A 206 -5.23 -21.60 11.03
CA LYS A 206 -5.19 -21.59 12.49
C LYS A 206 -4.54 -20.29 12.99
N ASP A 207 -5.22 -19.59 13.89
CA ASP A 207 -4.73 -18.34 14.50
C ASP A 207 -4.34 -17.29 13.44
N SER A 208 -5.15 -17.17 12.39
CA SER A 208 -4.93 -16.30 11.21
C SER A 208 -3.68 -16.64 10.40
N ILE A 209 -3.16 -17.88 10.51
CA ILE A 209 -1.99 -18.36 9.79
C ILE A 209 -2.40 -19.45 8.79
N VAL A 210 -1.95 -19.29 7.56
CA VAL A 210 -2.10 -20.26 6.46
C VAL A 210 -0.75 -20.89 6.09
N VAL A 211 -0.80 -21.99 5.35
CA VAL A 211 0.38 -22.68 4.82
C VAL A 211 0.62 -22.24 3.38
N GLY A 212 1.71 -21.51 3.16
CA GLY A 212 2.11 -21.03 1.83
C GLY A 212 3.30 -21.79 1.25
N THR A 213 3.83 -21.27 0.14
CA THR A 213 4.99 -21.81 -0.59
C THR A 213 6.29 -21.06 -0.30
N GLY A 214 6.22 -19.94 0.42
CA GLY A 214 7.29 -18.97 0.58
C GLY A 214 8.50 -19.44 1.39
N PRO A 215 9.57 -18.59 1.44
CA PRO A 215 10.79 -18.87 2.19
C PRO A 215 10.61 -18.88 3.70
N PHE A 216 9.52 -18.30 4.22
CA PHE A 216 9.24 -18.26 5.65
C PHE A 216 7.88 -18.87 5.99
N ILE A 217 7.79 -19.36 7.23
CA ILE A 217 6.58 -19.93 7.82
C ILE A 217 6.21 -19.04 9.01
N ALA A 218 4.99 -18.48 9.00
CA ALA A 218 4.47 -17.75 10.14
C ALA A 218 4.16 -18.72 11.28
N THR A 219 4.65 -18.43 12.48
CA THR A 219 4.46 -19.24 13.69
C THR A 219 3.62 -18.53 14.74
N LYS A 220 3.53 -17.22 14.64
CA LYS A 220 2.78 -16.36 15.54
C LYS A 220 2.34 -15.10 14.82
N VAL A 221 1.09 -14.71 15.01
CA VAL A 221 0.53 -13.45 14.54
C VAL A 221 -0.18 -12.78 15.72
N GLN A 222 0.16 -11.52 15.99
CA GLN A 222 -0.43 -10.68 17.04
C GLN A 222 -0.59 -9.26 16.52
N ASP A 223 -1.30 -8.41 17.29
CA ASP A 223 -1.62 -7.03 16.90
C ASP A 223 -0.40 -6.18 16.51
N GLU A 224 0.75 -6.41 17.13
CA GLU A 224 1.96 -5.61 16.93
C GLU A 224 3.19 -6.46 16.51
N GLN A 225 3.03 -7.76 16.26
CA GLN A 225 4.16 -8.62 15.94
C GLN A 225 3.77 -9.88 15.16
N MET A 226 4.59 -10.20 14.14
CA MET A 226 4.56 -11.49 13.47
C MET A 226 5.93 -12.15 13.59
N ASP A 227 5.96 -13.43 14.04
CA ASP A 227 7.17 -14.24 14.12
C ASP A 227 7.19 -15.26 12.98
N LEU A 228 8.28 -15.27 12.23
CA LEU A 228 8.51 -16.12 11.08
C LEU A 228 9.74 -16.99 11.33
N VAL A 229 9.69 -18.23 10.88
CA VAL A 229 10.85 -19.14 10.85
C VAL A 229 11.13 -19.54 9.40
N LYS A 230 12.38 -19.84 9.08
CA LYS A 230 12.74 -20.27 7.72
C LYS A 230 12.02 -21.55 7.32
N ASN A 231 11.67 -21.64 6.06
CA ASN A 231 11.21 -22.86 5.41
C ASN A 231 12.43 -23.66 4.93
N GLU A 232 12.81 -24.69 5.67
CA GLU A 232 13.97 -25.54 5.36
C GLU A 232 13.85 -26.26 4.00
N ASN A 233 12.64 -26.39 3.48
CA ASN A 233 12.34 -27.06 2.22
C ASN A 233 11.91 -26.08 1.13
N TYR A 234 12.32 -24.81 1.24
CA TYR A 234 11.94 -23.81 0.27
C TYR A 234 12.47 -24.14 -1.13
N TRP A 235 11.59 -24.18 -2.10
CA TRP A 235 11.89 -24.55 -3.49
C TRP A 235 12.87 -23.62 -4.18
N GLY A 236 12.90 -22.33 -3.77
CA GLY A 236 13.77 -21.28 -4.32
C GLY A 236 15.22 -21.31 -3.79
N GLY A 237 15.61 -22.33 -3.00
CA GLY A 237 16.95 -22.53 -2.48
C GLY A 237 17.14 -22.12 -1.02
N GLU A 238 18.38 -21.88 -0.61
CA GLU A 238 18.73 -21.58 0.78
C GLU A 238 18.12 -20.25 1.27
N VAL A 239 17.50 -20.29 2.45
CA VAL A 239 16.97 -19.12 3.17
C VAL A 239 18.02 -18.67 4.18
N LYS A 240 18.44 -17.40 4.11
CA LYS A 240 19.61 -16.90 4.84
C LYS A 240 19.37 -16.62 6.32
N SER A 241 18.17 -16.10 6.69
CA SER A 241 17.79 -15.88 8.09
C SER A 241 17.11 -17.12 8.67
N ASP A 242 17.41 -17.45 9.91
CA ASP A 242 16.74 -18.54 10.64
C ASP A 242 15.37 -18.10 11.17
N GLU A 243 15.26 -16.82 11.54
CA GLU A 243 14.03 -16.17 12.01
C GLU A 243 13.91 -14.75 11.46
N VAL A 244 12.67 -14.31 11.25
CA VAL A 244 12.32 -12.93 10.99
C VAL A 244 11.23 -12.50 11.97
N ILE A 245 11.42 -11.33 12.58
CA ILE A 245 10.45 -10.71 13.49
C ILE A 245 9.95 -9.42 12.84
N ILE A 246 8.67 -9.37 12.52
CA ILE A 246 8.02 -8.15 12.03
C ILE A 246 7.41 -7.43 13.23
N LYS A 247 7.78 -6.17 13.45
CA LYS A 247 7.24 -5.31 14.52
C LYS A 247 6.36 -4.20 13.92
N GLY A 248 5.10 -4.17 14.31
CA GLY A 248 4.18 -3.09 14.04
C GLY A 248 4.42 -1.92 14.98
N ILE A 249 4.99 -0.83 14.50
CA ILE A 249 5.25 0.39 15.27
C ILE A 249 4.55 1.54 14.56
N SER A 250 3.31 1.82 14.94
CA SER A 250 2.43 2.77 14.26
C SER A 250 2.87 4.24 14.37
N ASP A 251 3.62 4.57 15.42
CA ASP A 251 4.17 5.91 15.62
C ASP A 251 5.55 6.03 14.98
N GLY A 252 5.69 6.96 14.03
CA GLY A 252 6.91 7.11 13.23
C GLY A 252 8.12 7.60 14.02
N ASP A 253 7.93 8.39 15.07
CA ASP A 253 9.02 8.86 15.94
C ASP A 253 9.53 7.69 16.80
N THR A 254 8.63 6.85 17.29
CA THR A 254 8.97 5.60 18.00
C THR A 254 9.71 4.64 17.08
N LEU A 255 9.29 4.51 15.81
CA LEU A 255 9.98 3.69 14.81
C LEU A 255 11.41 4.22 14.54
N THR A 256 11.56 5.54 14.45
CA THR A 256 12.85 6.22 14.32
C THR A 256 13.77 5.87 15.49
N ALA A 257 13.26 5.98 16.73
CA ALA A 257 14.02 5.66 17.93
C ALA A 257 14.40 4.16 18.00
N ALA A 258 13.51 3.27 17.59
CA ALA A 258 13.76 1.82 17.57
C ALA A 258 14.91 1.45 16.62
N LEU A 259 14.98 2.06 15.42
CA LEU A 259 16.10 1.85 14.50
C LEU A 259 17.41 2.40 15.08
N GLN A 260 17.41 3.59 15.67
CA GLN A 260 18.60 4.18 16.31
C GLN A 260 19.10 3.37 17.51
N ALA A 261 18.19 2.73 18.26
CA ALA A 261 18.53 1.89 19.40
C ALA A 261 18.99 0.47 19.01
N GLY A 262 18.86 0.10 17.72
CA GLY A 262 19.13 -1.27 17.24
C GLY A 262 18.08 -2.29 17.67
N GLU A 263 16.87 -1.85 18.00
CA GLU A 263 15.74 -2.73 18.33
C GLU A 263 15.09 -3.33 17.08
N VAL A 264 15.36 -2.72 15.92
CA VAL A 264 15.03 -3.22 14.60
C VAL A 264 16.24 -3.02 13.67
N ASP A 265 16.42 -3.92 12.69
CA ASP A 265 17.53 -3.89 11.74
C ASP A 265 17.23 -3.04 10.52
N ALA A 266 15.96 -2.92 10.19
CA ALA A 266 15.48 -2.10 9.07
C ALA A 266 14.04 -1.61 9.33
N THR A 267 13.64 -0.57 8.59
CA THR A 267 12.31 0.03 8.74
C THR A 267 11.70 0.46 7.42
N TYR A 268 10.35 0.45 7.39
CA TYR A 268 9.53 1.14 6.39
C TYR A 268 8.45 2.00 7.07
N GLY A 269 8.18 3.18 6.48
CA GLY A 269 7.14 4.08 6.97
C GLY A 269 7.60 5.12 7.99
N MET A 270 8.91 5.34 8.10
CA MET A 270 9.48 6.42 8.90
C MET A 270 9.11 7.79 8.32
N PRO A 271 8.83 8.82 9.16
CA PRO A 271 8.57 10.17 8.70
C PRO A 271 9.76 10.78 7.94
N TYR A 272 9.50 11.51 6.86
CA TYR A 272 10.56 12.21 6.09
C TYR A 272 11.40 13.14 6.97
N ALA A 273 10.82 13.79 7.99
CA ALA A 273 11.53 14.64 8.94
C ALA A 273 12.66 13.91 9.69
N SER A 274 12.59 12.59 9.81
CA SER A 274 13.60 11.76 10.47
C SER A 274 14.74 11.33 9.55
N TYR A 275 14.60 11.41 8.23
CA TYR A 275 15.60 10.92 7.27
C TYR A 275 16.98 11.54 7.43
N PRO A 276 17.13 12.87 7.68
CA PRO A 276 18.44 13.48 7.89
C PRO A 276 19.27 12.87 9.03
N LEU A 277 18.63 12.17 9.97
CA LEU A 277 19.34 11.45 11.06
C LEU A 277 20.14 10.25 10.53
N PHE A 278 19.79 9.72 9.36
CA PHE A 278 20.35 8.49 8.79
C PHE A 278 21.12 8.73 7.50
N GLU A 279 20.71 9.69 6.65
CA GLU A 279 21.25 9.90 5.30
C GLU A 279 22.76 10.16 5.25
N SER A 280 23.30 10.85 6.24
CA SER A 280 24.74 11.14 6.33
C SER A 280 25.52 10.17 7.21
N ASN A 281 24.85 9.17 7.80
CA ASN A 281 25.45 8.23 8.72
C ASN A 281 25.80 6.92 7.96
N PRO A 282 27.12 6.55 7.81
CA PRO A 282 27.55 5.38 7.07
C PRO A 282 27.13 4.02 7.69
N GLU A 283 26.53 4.03 8.88
CA GLU A 283 26.00 2.82 9.52
C GLU A 283 24.58 2.49 9.04
N TYR A 284 23.99 3.34 8.18
CA TYR A 284 22.69 3.10 7.58
C TYR A 284 22.76 3.17 6.05
N GLU A 285 21.85 2.47 5.43
CA GLU A 285 21.65 2.45 3.97
C GLU A 285 20.19 2.74 3.65
N PHE A 286 19.96 3.48 2.56
CA PHE A 286 18.64 3.76 2.02
C PHE A 286 18.43 2.94 0.75
N SER A 287 17.30 2.23 0.68
CA SER A 287 16.76 1.71 -0.57
C SER A 287 15.45 2.44 -0.85
N ALA A 288 15.36 3.09 -2.00
CA ALA A 288 14.20 3.90 -2.37
C ALA A 288 13.80 3.66 -3.82
N CYS A 289 12.50 3.60 -4.08
CA CYS A 289 11.94 3.55 -5.43
C CYS A 289 10.64 4.34 -5.50
N GLU A 290 10.33 4.84 -6.70
CA GLU A 290 9.06 5.46 -7.02
C GLU A 290 7.97 4.39 -7.09
N THR A 291 6.78 4.70 -6.54
CA THR A 291 5.63 3.79 -6.53
C THR A 291 4.47 4.36 -7.33
N SER A 292 3.49 3.52 -7.69
CA SER A 292 2.22 3.99 -8.22
C SER A 292 1.29 4.60 -7.16
N ARG A 293 1.74 4.72 -5.89
CA ARG A 293 1.01 5.48 -4.88
C ARG A 293 1.25 6.96 -5.07
N GLN A 294 0.18 7.73 -5.10
CA GLN A 294 0.23 9.12 -5.53
C GLN A 294 -0.67 10.00 -4.67
N PHE A 295 -0.24 11.25 -4.45
CA PHE A 295 -1.10 12.32 -3.98
C PHE A 295 -1.75 12.99 -5.17
N PHE A 296 -3.06 12.87 -5.29
CA PHE A 296 -3.80 13.55 -6.34
C PHE A 296 -5.14 14.12 -5.84
N GLY A 297 -5.54 15.20 -6.49
CA GLY A 297 -6.79 15.90 -6.25
C GLY A 297 -7.80 15.68 -7.37
N LYS A 298 -9.03 15.39 -7.00
CA LYS A 298 -10.18 15.25 -7.88
C LYS A 298 -11.02 16.52 -7.84
N MET A 299 -11.23 17.17 -8.99
CA MET A 299 -12.07 18.36 -9.11
C MET A 299 -13.54 17.97 -9.11
N ASN A 300 -14.34 18.58 -8.24
CA ASN A 300 -15.78 18.28 -8.13
C ASN A 300 -16.58 19.02 -9.21
N TYR A 301 -16.90 18.37 -10.31
CA TYR A 301 -17.68 18.92 -11.41
C TYR A 301 -19.13 19.27 -11.04
N ASN A 302 -19.63 18.79 -9.88
CA ASN A 302 -20.92 19.16 -9.35
C ASN A 302 -20.87 20.52 -8.60
N SER A 303 -19.68 20.97 -8.20
CA SER A 303 -19.49 22.29 -7.58
C SER A 303 -19.63 23.42 -8.60
N GLU A 304 -20.32 24.49 -8.22
CA GLU A 304 -20.55 25.64 -9.09
C GLU A 304 -19.24 26.32 -9.53
N VAL A 305 -18.24 26.39 -8.64
CA VAL A 305 -16.97 27.02 -8.94
C VAL A 305 -16.09 26.15 -9.84
N MET A 306 -16.18 24.82 -9.70
CA MET A 306 -15.39 23.87 -10.52
C MET A 306 -16.01 23.59 -11.90
N LYS A 307 -17.23 24.02 -12.20
CA LYS A 307 -17.80 24.03 -13.55
C LYS A 307 -17.08 24.99 -14.47
N ASP A 308 -16.45 26.05 -13.94
CA ASP A 308 -15.64 26.98 -14.71
C ASP A 308 -14.26 26.35 -15.00
N GLU A 309 -14.01 26.00 -16.26
CA GLU A 309 -12.76 25.41 -16.71
C GLU A 309 -11.55 26.29 -16.40
N ALA A 310 -11.69 27.61 -16.49
CA ALA A 310 -10.62 28.55 -16.18
C ALA A 310 -10.18 28.46 -14.71
N VAL A 311 -11.11 28.12 -13.80
CA VAL A 311 -10.78 27.88 -12.39
C VAL A 311 -10.01 26.58 -12.24
N ARG A 312 -10.47 25.47 -12.84
CA ARG A 312 -9.74 24.20 -12.81
C ARG A 312 -8.33 24.31 -13.39
N LYS A 313 -8.22 25.00 -14.54
CA LYS A 313 -6.94 25.31 -15.19
C LYS A 313 -6.02 26.13 -14.26
N ALA A 314 -6.56 27.19 -13.66
CA ALA A 314 -5.79 28.03 -12.74
C ALA A 314 -5.31 27.28 -11.50
N ILE A 315 -6.12 26.35 -10.95
CA ILE A 315 -5.70 25.48 -9.85
C ILE A 315 -4.56 24.57 -10.31
N ALA A 316 -4.69 23.92 -11.49
CA ALA A 316 -3.66 23.03 -12.02
C ALA A 316 -2.32 23.75 -12.26
N MET A 317 -2.35 25.02 -12.70
CA MET A 317 -1.17 25.87 -12.94
C MET A 317 -0.68 26.59 -11.67
N GLY A 318 -1.52 26.74 -10.65
CA GLY A 318 -1.23 27.54 -9.45
C GLY A 318 -0.62 26.76 -8.29
N ILE A 319 -0.56 25.42 -8.36
CA ILE A 319 0.02 24.58 -7.32
C ILE A 319 1.49 24.32 -7.64
N ASP A 320 2.41 24.74 -6.75
CA ASP A 320 3.85 24.46 -6.86
C ASP A 320 4.16 23.03 -6.39
N LYS A 321 3.98 22.07 -7.30
CA LYS A 321 4.22 20.64 -7.06
C LYS A 321 5.71 20.34 -6.86
N GLU A 322 6.58 21.01 -7.60
CA GLU A 322 8.03 20.85 -7.47
C GLU A 322 8.54 21.39 -6.12
N GLY A 323 8.08 22.56 -5.71
CA GLY A 323 8.38 23.12 -4.40
C GLY A 323 7.85 22.25 -3.26
N PHE A 324 6.68 21.64 -3.41
CA PHE A 324 6.17 20.65 -2.46
C PHE A 324 7.11 19.45 -2.32
N VAL A 325 7.52 18.83 -3.42
CA VAL A 325 8.40 17.65 -3.40
C VAL A 325 9.80 18.01 -2.87
N THR A 326 10.41 19.06 -3.39
CA THR A 326 11.80 19.40 -3.05
C THR A 326 11.96 19.97 -1.65
N THR A 327 10.97 20.75 -1.16
CA THR A 327 11.08 21.45 0.12
C THR A 327 10.36 20.72 1.25
N LEU A 328 9.11 20.29 1.03
CA LEU A 328 8.31 19.69 2.11
C LEU A 328 8.53 18.18 2.22
N LEU A 329 8.73 17.49 1.10
CA LEU A 329 9.11 16.07 1.09
C LEU A 329 10.64 15.88 1.09
N GLN A 330 11.43 16.94 1.13
CA GLN A 330 12.91 16.91 1.15
C GLN A 330 13.50 16.09 -0.02
N GLY A 331 12.82 16.05 -1.17
CA GLY A 331 13.21 15.27 -2.34
C GLY A 331 12.79 13.80 -2.31
N HIS A 332 12.07 13.35 -1.27
CA HIS A 332 11.59 11.96 -1.14
C HIS A 332 10.22 11.75 -1.79
N GLY A 333 10.15 12.00 -3.08
CA GLY A 333 8.99 11.85 -3.94
C GLY A 333 9.36 12.25 -5.35
N ALA A 334 8.49 12.00 -6.32
CA ALA A 334 8.63 12.48 -7.68
C ALA A 334 7.47 13.41 -8.01
N THR A 335 7.78 14.60 -8.56
CA THR A 335 6.74 15.51 -9.07
C THR A 335 5.97 14.84 -10.19
N SER A 336 4.66 14.74 -10.03
CA SER A 336 3.82 14.01 -10.97
C SER A 336 3.20 14.90 -12.05
N LYS A 337 3.04 14.34 -13.26
CA LYS A 337 2.27 14.95 -14.36
C LYS A 337 0.91 14.29 -14.51
N GLY A 338 0.87 12.96 -14.49
CA GLY A 338 -0.31 12.15 -14.74
C GLY A 338 -0.52 11.06 -13.70
N PRO A 339 -1.41 10.09 -13.96
CA PRO A 339 -1.75 9.08 -12.98
C PRO A 339 -0.66 8.04 -12.74
N PHE A 340 0.32 7.87 -13.65
CA PHE A 340 1.26 6.74 -13.60
C PHE A 340 2.71 7.21 -13.49
N PRO A 341 3.56 6.50 -12.70
CA PRO A 341 4.97 6.84 -12.54
C PRO A 341 5.75 6.86 -13.87
N ALA A 342 6.83 7.63 -13.88
CA ALA A 342 7.70 7.74 -15.06
C ALA A 342 8.37 6.42 -15.47
N SER A 343 8.44 5.44 -14.58
CA SER A 343 8.95 4.09 -14.83
C SER A 343 8.03 3.24 -15.72
N PHE A 344 6.74 3.59 -15.80
CA PHE A 344 5.78 2.86 -16.64
C PHE A 344 5.87 3.30 -18.10
N ALA A 345 5.69 2.38 -19.04
CA ALA A 345 5.71 2.67 -20.47
C ALA A 345 4.64 3.72 -20.90
N PHE A 346 3.57 3.85 -20.11
CA PHE A 346 2.47 4.81 -20.28
C PHE A 346 2.44 5.89 -19.18
N GLY A 347 3.56 6.08 -18.48
CA GLY A 347 3.67 6.99 -17.35
C GLY A 347 3.93 8.44 -17.71
N ASP A 348 4.37 9.21 -16.72
CA ASP A 348 4.56 10.67 -16.76
C ASP A 348 5.43 11.18 -17.92
N ASN A 349 6.31 10.33 -18.48
CA ASN A 349 7.13 10.67 -19.63
C ASN A 349 6.35 10.73 -20.95
N THR A 350 5.14 10.19 -20.99
CA THR A 350 4.30 10.08 -22.20
C THR A 350 3.21 11.15 -22.29
N VAL A 351 2.98 11.90 -21.19
CA VAL A 351 1.91 12.90 -21.10
C VAL A 351 2.45 14.31 -20.86
N THR A 352 1.61 15.30 -21.17
CA THR A 352 1.88 16.72 -20.94
C THR A 352 0.88 17.27 -19.94
N ALA A 353 1.36 17.80 -18.82
CA ALA A 353 0.55 18.47 -17.82
C ALA A 353 0.88 19.96 -17.74
N PRO A 354 -0.04 20.81 -17.25
CA PRO A 354 0.26 22.19 -16.95
C PRO A 354 1.44 22.32 -16.00
N ALA A 355 2.43 23.15 -16.39
CA ALA A 355 3.52 23.53 -15.50
C ALA A 355 3.01 24.51 -14.43
N TYR A 356 3.75 24.65 -13.33
CA TYR A 356 3.53 25.75 -12.37
C TYR A 356 3.77 27.08 -13.09
N ASP A 357 2.71 27.84 -13.29
CA ASP A 357 2.71 29.13 -13.97
C ASP A 357 1.65 30.06 -13.36
N PRO A 358 1.98 30.72 -12.25
CA PRO A 358 1.04 31.62 -11.57
C PRO A 358 0.59 32.81 -12.44
N GLU A 359 1.43 33.31 -13.36
CA GLU A 359 1.05 34.41 -14.24
C GLU A 359 0.09 33.95 -15.35
N GLY A 360 0.32 32.75 -15.90
CA GLY A 360 -0.62 32.10 -16.81
C GLY A 360 -1.97 31.80 -16.14
N ALA A 361 -1.94 31.35 -14.89
CA ALA A 361 -3.15 31.12 -14.08
C ALA A 361 -3.95 32.40 -13.87
N LYS A 362 -3.29 33.52 -13.48
CA LYS A 362 -3.93 34.84 -13.35
C LYS A 362 -4.56 35.28 -14.66
N SER A 363 -3.83 35.13 -15.77
CA SER A 363 -4.30 35.49 -17.12
C SER A 363 -5.54 34.70 -17.54
N ALA A 364 -5.58 33.38 -17.21
CA ALA A 364 -6.74 32.54 -17.49
C ALA A 364 -7.97 32.98 -16.69
N LEU A 365 -7.80 33.31 -15.42
CA LEU A 365 -8.87 33.82 -14.56
C LEU A 365 -9.36 35.20 -15.02
N ASP A 366 -8.45 36.12 -15.41
CA ASP A 366 -8.80 37.44 -15.95
C ASP A 366 -9.64 37.30 -17.24
N ALA A 367 -9.22 36.42 -18.16
CA ALA A 367 -9.95 36.18 -19.42
C ALA A 367 -11.35 35.58 -19.19
N ALA A 368 -11.54 34.84 -18.09
CA ALA A 368 -12.82 34.26 -17.66
C ALA A 368 -13.69 35.25 -16.87
N GLY A 369 -13.21 36.48 -16.62
CA GLY A 369 -13.95 37.53 -15.90
C GLY A 369 -13.85 37.47 -14.38
N TRP A 370 -12.92 36.72 -13.83
CA TRP A 370 -12.59 36.73 -12.41
C TRP A 370 -11.68 37.92 -12.09
N THR A 371 -12.21 39.00 -11.51
CA THR A 371 -11.49 40.23 -11.21
C THR A 371 -10.98 40.23 -9.76
N VAL A 372 -9.80 40.84 -9.52
CA VAL A 372 -9.21 40.91 -8.19
C VAL A 372 -10.01 41.87 -7.32
N GLY A 373 -10.52 41.39 -6.17
CA GLY A 373 -11.20 42.18 -5.17
C GLY A 373 -10.25 43.00 -4.28
N SER A 374 -10.80 43.83 -3.41
CA SER A 374 -10.03 44.72 -2.52
C SER A 374 -9.20 43.97 -1.47
N ASP A 375 -9.51 42.72 -1.19
CA ASP A 375 -8.81 41.82 -0.28
C ASP A 375 -7.82 40.88 -0.99
N GLY A 376 -7.64 41.06 -2.31
CA GLY A 376 -6.73 40.24 -3.11
C GLY A 376 -7.38 38.94 -3.62
N ILE A 377 -8.57 38.59 -3.17
CA ILE A 377 -9.31 37.42 -3.66
C ILE A 377 -10.13 37.82 -4.88
N ARG A 378 -10.14 36.97 -5.89
CA ARG A 378 -10.89 37.19 -7.13
C ARG A 378 -12.38 37.04 -6.92
N GLU A 379 -13.17 37.79 -7.70
CA GLU A 379 -14.62 37.73 -7.67
C GLU A 379 -15.21 37.80 -9.09
N LYS A 380 -16.34 37.13 -9.27
CA LYS A 380 -17.13 37.13 -10.50
C LYS A 380 -18.61 37.08 -10.13
N ASP A 381 -19.43 37.96 -10.72
CA ASP A 381 -20.87 38.05 -10.46
C ASP A 381 -21.22 38.19 -8.97
N GLY A 382 -20.38 38.93 -8.21
CA GLY A 382 -20.54 39.17 -6.77
C GLY A 382 -20.21 37.98 -5.88
N LYS A 383 -19.63 36.91 -6.42
CA LYS A 383 -19.14 35.75 -5.67
C LYS A 383 -17.61 35.72 -5.64
N LYS A 384 -17.05 35.52 -4.46
CA LYS A 384 -15.62 35.33 -4.29
C LYS A 384 -15.18 33.97 -4.80
N LEU A 385 -13.96 33.89 -5.34
CA LEU A 385 -13.31 32.65 -5.73
C LEU A 385 -12.74 31.99 -4.48
N SER A 386 -13.59 31.22 -3.80
CA SER A 386 -13.24 30.43 -2.62
C SER A 386 -13.54 28.97 -2.89
N ILE A 387 -12.63 28.07 -2.52
CA ILE A 387 -12.73 26.63 -2.73
C ILE A 387 -12.54 25.86 -1.43
N ASN A 388 -13.30 24.78 -1.27
CA ASN A 388 -13.17 23.83 -0.17
C ASN A 388 -12.24 22.69 -0.57
N TRP A 389 -11.07 22.66 0.05
CA TRP A 389 -10.07 21.61 -0.12
C TRP A 389 -10.27 20.54 0.95
N LEU A 390 -10.78 19.38 0.56
CA LEU A 390 -10.98 18.24 1.44
C LEU A 390 -9.75 17.34 1.44
N THR A 391 -9.28 16.95 2.63
CA THR A 391 -8.21 15.98 2.83
C THR A 391 -8.31 15.31 4.21
N TYR A 392 -7.32 14.51 4.62
CA TYR A 392 -7.34 13.79 5.89
C TYR A 392 -5.96 13.70 6.56
N PRO A 393 -5.90 13.59 7.91
CA PRO A 393 -4.64 13.64 8.67
C PRO A 393 -3.89 12.30 8.74
N GLY A 394 -4.44 11.20 8.21
CA GLY A 394 -3.82 9.87 8.31
C GLY A 394 -2.52 9.69 7.52
N ARG A 395 -2.18 10.68 6.67
CA ARG A 395 -0.87 10.84 6.03
C ARG A 395 -0.41 12.26 6.23
N GLN A 396 0.75 12.44 6.86
CA GLN A 396 1.27 13.74 7.27
C GLN A 396 1.49 14.70 6.09
N GLU A 397 1.79 14.17 4.93
CA GLU A 397 2.08 14.93 3.71
C GLU A 397 0.84 15.62 3.11
N LEU A 398 -0.36 15.05 3.32
CA LEU A 398 -1.59 15.60 2.75
C LEU A 398 -1.97 16.97 3.35
N PRO A 399 -1.93 17.19 4.67
CA PRO A 399 -2.07 18.54 5.23
C PRO A 399 -1.01 19.51 4.75
N LEU A 400 0.26 19.07 4.62
CA LEU A 400 1.35 19.91 4.10
C LEU A 400 1.10 20.34 2.64
N LEU A 401 0.62 19.42 1.80
CA LEU A 401 0.22 19.73 0.42
C LEU A 401 -0.93 20.74 0.39
N ALA A 402 -1.93 20.58 1.26
CA ALA A 402 -3.06 21.51 1.35
C ALA A 402 -2.61 22.92 1.75
N GLU A 403 -1.73 23.06 2.73
CA GLU A 403 -1.18 24.33 3.19
C GLU A 403 -0.29 24.98 2.13
N SER A 404 0.54 24.21 1.44
CA SER A 404 1.35 24.68 0.32
C SER A 404 0.48 25.18 -0.83
N ALA A 405 -0.53 24.41 -1.22
CA ALA A 405 -1.48 24.80 -2.25
C ALA A 405 -2.30 26.04 -1.85
N GLN A 406 -2.73 26.15 -0.57
CA GLN A 406 -3.40 27.35 -0.06
C GLN A 406 -2.54 28.59 -0.23
N ALA A 407 -1.25 28.51 0.09
CA ALA A 407 -0.31 29.64 -0.03
C ALA A 407 -0.15 30.07 -1.50
N THR A 408 0.15 29.13 -2.41
CA THR A 408 0.39 29.45 -3.83
C THR A 408 -0.88 29.85 -4.58
N LEU A 409 -2.03 29.24 -4.28
CA LEU A 409 -3.32 29.62 -4.87
C LEU A 409 -3.81 30.99 -4.41
N LYS A 410 -3.47 31.40 -3.17
CA LYS A 410 -3.77 32.75 -2.67
C LYS A 410 -3.03 33.83 -3.48
N GLU A 411 -1.81 33.56 -3.95
CA GLU A 411 -1.03 34.49 -4.78
C GLU A 411 -1.70 34.79 -6.13
N ILE A 412 -2.52 33.88 -6.63
CA ILE A 412 -3.30 34.05 -7.84
C ILE A 412 -4.75 34.50 -7.58
N GLY A 413 -5.10 34.75 -6.31
CA GLY A 413 -6.40 35.29 -5.90
C GLY A 413 -7.48 34.24 -5.65
N ILE A 414 -7.11 32.99 -5.36
CA ILE A 414 -8.01 31.92 -4.95
C ILE A 414 -7.92 31.74 -3.42
N ASP A 415 -9.05 31.83 -2.73
CA ASP A 415 -9.16 31.56 -1.31
C ASP A 415 -9.42 30.07 -1.08
N VAL A 416 -8.53 29.36 -0.37
CA VAL A 416 -8.64 27.94 -0.09
C VAL A 416 -9.03 27.71 1.36
N GLN A 417 -10.16 27.04 1.55
CA GLN A 417 -10.65 26.61 2.86
C GLN A 417 -10.29 25.13 3.06
N ILE A 418 -9.32 24.85 3.92
CA ILE A 418 -8.83 23.48 4.18
C ILE A 418 -9.78 22.77 5.15
N ASN A 419 -10.36 21.66 4.72
CA ASN A 419 -11.08 20.70 5.56
C ASN A 419 -10.22 19.43 5.71
N ASN A 420 -9.40 19.39 6.75
CA ASN A 420 -8.56 18.24 7.11
C ASN A 420 -9.27 17.41 8.19
N THR A 421 -9.93 16.32 7.81
CA THR A 421 -10.80 15.56 8.72
C THR A 421 -10.70 14.05 8.55
N LYS A 422 -10.82 13.30 9.63
CA LYS A 422 -10.95 11.83 9.61
C LYS A 422 -12.25 11.37 8.91
N GLU A 423 -13.29 12.23 8.89
CA GLU A 423 -14.58 11.97 8.25
C GLU A 423 -14.57 12.24 6.72
N HIS A 424 -13.39 12.38 6.12
CA HIS A 424 -13.23 12.78 4.72
C HIS A 424 -14.04 11.92 3.74
N LYS A 425 -14.17 10.61 3.98
CA LYS A 425 -14.94 9.70 3.12
C LYS A 425 -16.43 10.06 3.08
N THR A 426 -17.00 10.54 4.19
CA THR A 426 -18.39 11.02 4.25
C THR A 426 -18.54 12.30 3.44
N PHE A 427 -17.67 13.30 3.68
CA PHE A 427 -17.70 14.55 2.91
C PHE A 427 -17.52 14.33 1.42
N TRP A 428 -16.62 13.41 1.03
CA TRP A 428 -16.40 13.03 -0.36
C TRP A 428 -17.65 12.42 -1.00
N LYS A 429 -18.26 11.41 -0.38
CA LYS A 429 -19.49 10.77 -0.87
C LYS A 429 -20.68 11.72 -0.95
N ASP A 430 -20.77 12.66 -0.02
CA ASP A 430 -21.86 13.65 0.04
C ASP A 430 -21.62 14.85 -0.90
N GLY A 431 -20.45 14.93 -1.59
CA GLY A 431 -20.11 16.02 -2.50
C GLY A 431 -19.80 17.36 -1.81
N ASN A 432 -19.49 17.34 -0.50
CA ASN A 432 -19.24 18.54 0.31
C ASN A 432 -17.78 19.02 0.20
N TYR A 433 -17.32 19.29 -1.01
CA TYR A 433 -15.96 19.77 -1.33
C TYR A 433 -15.93 20.34 -2.74
N ASP A 434 -14.88 21.09 -3.05
CA ASP A 434 -14.58 21.55 -4.41
C ASP A 434 -13.40 20.76 -5.02
N ILE A 435 -12.40 20.43 -4.21
CA ILE A 435 -11.33 19.48 -4.56
C ILE A 435 -11.13 18.49 -3.40
N TYR A 436 -11.05 17.19 -3.73
CA TYR A 436 -10.70 16.15 -2.76
C TYR A 436 -9.32 15.60 -3.06
N VAL A 437 -8.38 15.81 -2.13
CA VAL A 437 -7.00 15.37 -2.26
C VAL A 437 -6.70 14.21 -1.32
N SER A 438 -6.23 13.12 -1.91
CA SER A 438 -6.00 11.86 -1.22
C SER A 438 -4.75 11.15 -1.73
N ALA A 439 -4.30 10.15 -0.97
CA ALA A 439 -3.24 9.23 -1.39
C ALA A 439 -3.88 7.93 -1.86
N MET A 440 -3.62 7.53 -3.10
CA MET A 440 -4.13 6.28 -3.66
C MET A 440 -3.08 5.62 -4.55
N VAL A 441 -3.16 4.30 -4.67
CA VAL A 441 -2.40 3.53 -5.66
C VAL A 441 -3.15 3.62 -6.98
N THR A 442 -2.46 4.01 -8.05
CA THR A 442 -3.08 4.23 -9.36
C THR A 442 -2.96 3.00 -10.28
N ALA A 443 -1.96 2.16 -10.06
CA ALA A 443 -1.79 0.89 -10.79
C ALA A 443 -1.22 -0.18 -9.82
N PRO A 444 -2.05 -0.75 -8.94
CA PRO A 444 -1.60 -1.72 -7.92
C PRO A 444 -1.01 -2.99 -8.55
N THR A 445 -1.48 -3.35 -9.73
CA THR A 445 -1.06 -4.54 -10.47
C THR A 445 -0.28 -4.21 -11.75
N GLY A 446 0.23 -2.97 -11.89
CA GLY A 446 0.94 -2.56 -13.10
C GLY A 446 0.06 -2.32 -14.33
N ASP A 447 -1.20 -2.72 -14.31
CA ASP A 447 -2.14 -2.51 -15.42
C ASP A 447 -2.83 -1.13 -15.30
N PRO A 448 -2.97 -0.37 -16.41
CA PRO A 448 -3.55 0.97 -16.38
C PRO A 448 -5.07 1.00 -16.18
N GLU A 449 -5.78 -0.08 -16.46
CA GLU A 449 -7.25 -0.11 -16.47
C GLU A 449 -7.83 0.23 -15.10
N TYR A 450 -7.16 -0.20 -14.02
CA TYR A 450 -7.59 0.03 -12.64
C TYR A 450 -7.86 1.51 -12.34
N PHE A 451 -6.96 2.41 -12.71
CA PHE A 451 -7.13 3.83 -12.43
C PHE A 451 -8.40 4.40 -13.11
N PHE A 452 -8.57 4.09 -14.37
CA PHE A 452 -9.69 4.63 -15.16
C PHE A 452 -11.02 4.06 -14.68
N THR A 453 -11.14 2.75 -14.55
CA THR A 453 -12.37 2.08 -14.10
C THR A 453 -12.76 2.45 -12.68
N THR A 454 -11.76 2.65 -11.81
CA THR A 454 -12.02 3.00 -10.41
C THR A 454 -12.39 4.48 -10.25
N HIS A 455 -11.71 5.38 -10.98
CA HIS A 455 -11.75 6.81 -10.67
C HIS A 455 -12.33 7.68 -11.78
N ALA A 456 -12.00 7.46 -13.05
CA ALA A 456 -12.13 8.47 -14.08
C ALA A 456 -13.32 8.29 -15.03
N LEU A 457 -13.84 7.07 -15.21
CA LEU A 457 -14.96 6.86 -16.13
C LEU A 457 -16.27 7.40 -15.56
N SER A 458 -17.18 7.80 -16.46
CA SER A 458 -18.49 8.34 -16.11
C SER A 458 -19.32 7.42 -15.20
N GLY A 459 -19.12 6.10 -15.29
CA GLY A 459 -19.80 5.08 -14.49
C GLY A 459 -19.00 4.54 -13.30
N SER A 460 -17.80 5.06 -13.02
CA SER A 460 -16.96 4.56 -11.93
C SER A 460 -17.62 4.70 -10.57
N ALA A 461 -17.53 3.65 -9.75
CA ALA A 461 -18.11 3.63 -8.40
C ALA A 461 -17.52 4.69 -7.46
N SER A 462 -16.30 5.15 -7.73
CA SER A 462 -15.59 6.18 -6.96
C SER A 462 -15.54 7.55 -7.67
N ASN A 463 -16.37 7.76 -8.70
CA ASN A 463 -16.51 9.06 -9.37
C ASN A 463 -17.66 9.87 -8.73
N TYR A 464 -17.48 10.29 -7.47
CA TYR A 464 -18.43 11.17 -6.77
C TYR A 464 -18.34 12.61 -7.26
N GLU A 465 -17.26 12.99 -7.91
CA GLU A 465 -16.98 14.31 -8.50
C GLU A 465 -17.80 14.61 -9.75
N GLY A 466 -18.43 13.61 -10.37
CA GLY A 466 -19.30 13.78 -11.54
C GLY A 466 -18.54 14.15 -12.83
N TYR A 467 -17.25 13.85 -12.93
CA TYR A 467 -16.50 13.96 -14.17
C TYR A 467 -17.05 13.00 -15.22
N SER A 468 -17.16 13.43 -16.46
CA SER A 468 -17.66 12.62 -17.56
C SER A 468 -17.05 13.08 -18.89
N ASN A 469 -16.47 12.14 -19.63
CA ASN A 469 -15.94 12.38 -20.97
C ASN A 469 -16.24 11.16 -21.86
N ALA A 470 -17.07 11.36 -22.88
CA ALA A 470 -17.52 10.27 -23.75
C ALA A 470 -16.37 9.60 -24.54
N LYS A 471 -15.32 10.36 -24.90
CA LYS A 471 -14.15 9.80 -25.59
C LYS A 471 -13.33 8.91 -24.64
N LEU A 472 -13.21 9.32 -23.38
CA LEU A 472 -12.55 8.52 -22.35
C LEU A 472 -13.29 7.19 -22.14
N ASP A 473 -14.62 7.21 -22.03
CA ASP A 473 -15.44 6.01 -21.88
C ASP A 473 -15.33 5.07 -23.09
N GLU A 474 -15.25 5.61 -24.32
CA GLU A 474 -15.03 4.84 -25.55
C GLU A 474 -13.66 4.15 -25.56
N LEU A 475 -12.60 4.88 -25.20
CA LEU A 475 -11.24 4.33 -25.12
C LEU A 475 -11.13 3.26 -24.04
N ALA A 476 -11.81 3.44 -22.91
CA ALA A 476 -11.83 2.43 -21.85
C ALA A 476 -12.50 1.13 -22.30
N ALA A 477 -13.58 1.20 -23.06
CA ALA A 477 -14.21 0.02 -23.63
C ALA A 477 -13.27 -0.72 -24.61
N THR A 478 -12.42 0.01 -25.34
CA THR A 478 -11.39 -0.56 -26.21
C THR A 478 -10.26 -1.17 -25.37
N LEU A 479 -9.77 -0.47 -24.34
CA LEU A 479 -8.74 -0.96 -23.43
C LEU A 479 -9.16 -2.29 -22.78
N HIS A 480 -10.41 -2.40 -22.35
CA HIS A 480 -10.98 -3.59 -21.71
C HIS A 480 -10.92 -4.87 -22.56
N THR A 481 -10.81 -4.76 -23.88
CA THR A 481 -10.74 -5.91 -24.79
C THR A 481 -9.41 -6.03 -25.54
N THR A 482 -8.44 -5.18 -25.22
CA THR A 482 -7.12 -5.15 -25.87
C THR A 482 -6.12 -5.99 -25.07
N PHE A 483 -5.58 -7.06 -25.68
CA PHE A 483 -4.58 -7.95 -25.07
C PHE A 483 -3.13 -7.55 -25.37
N ASP A 484 -2.88 -6.75 -26.40
CA ASP A 484 -1.54 -6.28 -26.73
C ASP A 484 -1.11 -5.17 -25.76
N GLU A 485 -0.09 -5.42 -24.96
CA GLU A 485 0.39 -4.52 -23.91
C GLU A 485 0.88 -3.17 -24.45
N THR A 486 1.47 -3.14 -25.65
CA THR A 486 1.89 -1.89 -26.30
C THR A 486 0.69 -1.03 -26.67
N GLU A 487 -0.39 -1.64 -27.20
CA GLU A 487 -1.62 -0.91 -27.52
C GLU A 487 -2.35 -0.48 -26.24
N ARG A 488 -2.35 -1.30 -25.17
CA ARG A 488 -2.87 -0.91 -23.85
C ARG A 488 -2.15 0.34 -23.33
N GLY A 489 -0.82 0.36 -23.41
CA GLY A 489 -0.02 1.52 -23.02
C GLY A 489 -0.34 2.79 -23.82
N LYS A 490 -0.56 2.69 -25.13
CA LYS A 490 -0.98 3.83 -25.99
C LYS A 490 -2.37 4.34 -25.60
N LEU A 491 -3.32 3.43 -25.40
CA LEU A 491 -4.66 3.78 -24.93
C LEU A 491 -4.61 4.49 -23.58
N ALA A 492 -3.84 3.96 -22.63
CA ALA A 492 -3.64 4.56 -21.31
C ALA A 492 -3.04 5.96 -21.39
N THR A 493 -2.05 6.19 -22.29
CA THR A 493 -1.47 7.50 -22.54
C THR A 493 -2.50 8.49 -23.09
N GLU A 494 -3.31 8.08 -24.10
CA GLU A 494 -4.36 8.93 -24.67
C GLU A 494 -5.43 9.26 -23.61
N MET A 495 -5.86 8.28 -22.82
CA MET A 495 -6.83 8.46 -21.75
C MET A 495 -6.30 9.37 -20.63
N SER A 496 -5.03 9.23 -20.26
CA SER A 496 -4.38 10.10 -19.28
C SER A 496 -4.30 11.54 -19.79
N GLN A 497 -4.00 11.75 -21.08
CA GLN A 497 -3.95 13.08 -21.66
C GLN A 497 -5.33 13.77 -21.66
N ILE A 498 -6.41 13.02 -21.93
CA ILE A 498 -7.79 13.56 -21.89
C ILE A 498 -8.12 14.13 -20.51
N ILE A 499 -7.85 13.39 -19.44
CA ILE A 499 -8.16 13.87 -18.08
C ILE A 499 -7.29 15.07 -17.65
N LEU A 500 -6.08 15.20 -18.22
CA LEU A 500 -5.19 16.34 -18.01
C LEU A 500 -5.67 17.57 -18.79
N ASP A 501 -6.09 17.41 -20.04
CA ASP A 501 -6.61 18.47 -20.89
C ASP A 501 -7.92 19.04 -20.36
N ASP A 502 -8.76 18.20 -19.72
CA ASP A 502 -10.00 18.59 -19.05
C ASP A 502 -9.75 19.25 -17.68
N TYR A 503 -8.50 19.26 -17.20
CA TYR A 503 -8.17 19.69 -15.84
C TYR A 503 -9.03 18.99 -14.77
N ALA A 504 -9.33 17.71 -14.99
CA ALA A 504 -10.20 16.94 -14.10
C ALA A 504 -9.48 16.53 -12.79
N TYR A 505 -8.16 16.43 -12.86
CA TYR A 505 -7.31 16.01 -11.77
C TYR A 505 -6.08 16.91 -11.60
N VAL A 506 -5.60 17.01 -10.38
CA VAL A 506 -4.27 17.53 -10.04
C VAL A 506 -3.43 16.39 -9.50
N PHE A 507 -2.48 15.94 -10.27
CA PHE A 507 -1.49 14.95 -9.82
C PHE A 507 -0.30 15.70 -9.21
N ALA A 508 -0.08 15.53 -7.90
CA ALA A 508 0.90 16.33 -7.17
C ALA A 508 2.25 15.63 -7.08
N SER A 509 2.28 14.41 -6.55
CA SER A 509 3.52 13.67 -6.33
C SER A 509 3.26 12.17 -6.32
N HIS A 510 4.11 11.40 -7.01
CA HIS A 510 4.29 9.98 -6.70
C HIS A 510 5.08 9.84 -5.40
N LEU A 511 4.64 8.90 -4.55
CA LEU A 511 5.35 8.61 -3.32
C LEU A 511 6.49 7.64 -3.61
N GLN A 512 7.59 7.84 -2.90
CA GLN A 512 8.64 6.83 -2.85
C GLN A 512 8.38 5.86 -1.70
N MET A 513 8.63 4.58 -1.95
CA MET A 513 8.88 3.63 -0.90
C MET A 513 10.32 3.81 -0.44
N ASN A 514 10.53 3.96 0.86
CA ASN A 514 11.84 4.16 1.45
C ASN A 514 12.05 3.15 2.57
N ILE A 515 13.02 2.27 2.39
CA ILE A 515 13.51 1.35 3.40
C ILE A 515 14.82 1.90 3.93
N ILE A 516 14.90 2.10 5.24
CA ILE A 516 16.14 2.46 5.94
C ILE A 516 16.61 1.23 6.69
N LYS A 517 17.82 0.80 6.40
CA LYS A 517 18.40 -0.42 6.97
C LYS A 517 19.76 -0.15 7.59
N THR A 518 20.08 -0.87 8.68
CA THR A 518 21.40 -0.83 9.28
C THR A 518 22.41 -1.53 8.37
N LYS A 519 23.65 -1.10 8.42
CA LYS A 519 24.75 -1.72 7.67
C LYS A 519 24.83 -3.23 7.96
N GLY A 520 25.07 -4.03 6.92
CA GLY A 520 25.10 -5.48 6.99
C GLY A 520 23.73 -6.16 6.78
N VAL A 521 22.66 -5.41 6.57
CA VAL A 521 21.39 -5.96 6.08
C VAL A 521 21.44 -6.12 4.57
N SER A 522 21.17 -7.33 4.08
CA SER A 522 21.08 -7.65 2.66
C SER A 522 19.74 -8.32 2.33
N GLY A 523 19.40 -8.35 1.02
CA GLY A 523 18.17 -8.98 0.52
C GLY A 523 16.89 -8.24 0.94
N LEU A 524 16.98 -6.94 1.23
CA LEU A 524 15.85 -6.08 1.55
C LEU A 524 15.99 -4.78 0.78
N ASP A 525 15.19 -4.61 -0.25
CA ASP A 525 15.18 -3.42 -1.10
C ASP A 525 13.74 -2.95 -1.37
N ALA A 526 13.59 -1.65 -1.57
CA ALA A 526 12.30 -1.06 -1.93
C ALA A 526 11.87 -1.53 -3.32
N HIS A 527 10.59 -1.88 -3.48
CA HIS A 527 10.00 -2.30 -4.74
C HIS A 527 8.77 -1.43 -5.07
N PRO A 528 8.48 -1.11 -6.35
CA PRO A 528 7.39 -0.20 -6.72
C PRO A 528 6.00 -0.58 -6.25
N CYS A 529 5.71 -1.85 -6.04
CA CYS A 529 4.42 -2.31 -5.53
C CYS A 529 4.38 -2.61 -4.03
N ASP A 530 5.51 -2.51 -3.31
CA ASP A 530 5.65 -2.81 -1.88
C ASP A 530 5.22 -4.25 -1.45
N TYR A 531 5.29 -5.23 -2.38
CA TYR A 531 4.83 -6.60 -2.15
C TYR A 531 5.95 -7.58 -1.76
N TYR A 532 7.21 -7.25 -1.99
CA TYR A 532 8.34 -8.19 -1.92
C TYR A 532 9.43 -7.69 -0.96
N GLU A 533 9.08 -7.37 0.28
CA GLU A 533 10.03 -6.84 1.25
C GLU A 533 10.93 -7.94 1.83
N ILE A 534 10.35 -8.97 2.42
CA ILE A 534 11.09 -10.07 3.05
C ILE A 534 11.16 -11.26 2.11
N ASN A 535 12.37 -11.73 1.82
CA ASN A 535 12.62 -12.83 0.90
C ASN A 535 13.74 -13.75 1.40
N LYS A 536 14.07 -14.82 0.66
CA LYS A 536 15.09 -15.81 1.05
C LYS A 536 16.48 -15.22 1.33
N ASP A 537 16.79 -14.08 0.72
CA ASP A 537 18.10 -13.42 0.82
C ASP A 537 18.16 -12.36 1.94
N THR A 538 17.02 -12.08 2.60
CA THR A 538 16.96 -11.13 3.71
C THR A 538 17.72 -11.66 4.91
N VAL A 539 18.75 -10.93 5.34
CA VAL A 539 19.57 -11.29 6.50
C VAL A 539 20.31 -10.08 7.06
N LYS A 540 20.58 -10.11 8.36
CA LYS A 540 21.56 -9.28 9.07
C LYS A 540 22.83 -10.09 9.29
N GLU A 541 23.97 -9.66 8.73
CA GLU A 541 25.29 -10.27 8.91
C GLU A 541 26.02 -9.76 10.16
#